data_a2541cdf1388fe68611e68591d03d15d
#
_entry.id   a2541cdf1388fe68611e68591d03d15d
#
_cell.length_a   1.000
_cell.length_b   1.000
_cell.length_c   1.000
_cell.angle_alpha   90.00
_cell.angle_beta   90.00
_cell.angle_gamma   90.00
#
_symmetry.space_group_name_H-M   'P 1'
#
loop_
_entity.id
_entity.type
_entity.pdbx_description
1 polymer ?
#
loop_
_entity_poly.entity_id
_entity_poly.type
_entity_poly.pdbx_seq_one_letter_code
_entity_poly.pdbx_strand_id
1 'polypeptide(L)'
;MTTKEETVRLVELLWATWPNNDASSAAKKVHYEAWHRIICDLPYKFCIKALDEFVIEDKPWAPRPGAMRKRAIDLMDPNGTAPIPIEAWGQFQRNLASATSGSDFVPLHPLVSRAVEKLGATTQRGLHTNGDRDLFIKVYEEVLRVSEQERYGIKE
;
A
#
# COMPACT_ATOMS: atom_id res chain seq x y z
N MET A 1 2.90 -0.81 -19.19
CA MET A 1 2.49 -2.23 -19.04
C MET A 1 3.73 -3.08 -19.21
N THR A 2 3.90 -4.09 -18.37
CA THR A 2 5.05 -5.01 -18.41
C THR A 2 4.78 -6.15 -19.40
N THR A 3 5.67 -6.37 -20.37
CA THR A 3 5.56 -7.46 -21.35
C THR A 3 5.93 -8.82 -20.73
N LYS A 4 5.70 -9.91 -21.48
CA LYS A 4 6.12 -11.26 -21.04
C LYS A 4 7.64 -11.37 -20.97
N GLU A 5 8.36 -10.81 -21.94
CA GLU A 5 9.82 -10.79 -21.98
C GLU A 5 10.40 -10.00 -20.81
N GLU A 6 9.81 -8.85 -20.49
CA GLU A 6 10.20 -8.05 -19.34
C GLU A 6 9.93 -8.79 -18.03
N THR A 7 8.81 -9.53 -17.94
CA THR A 7 8.52 -10.38 -16.76
C THR A 7 9.56 -11.49 -16.59
N VAL A 8 9.93 -12.18 -17.67
CA VAL A 8 10.97 -13.20 -17.62
C VAL A 8 12.28 -12.59 -17.11
N ARG A 9 12.69 -11.45 -17.69
CA ARG A 9 13.90 -10.75 -17.27
C ARG A 9 13.89 -10.34 -15.80
N LEU A 10 12.76 -9.83 -15.32
CA LEU A 10 12.60 -9.46 -13.89
C LEU A 10 12.76 -10.67 -12.97
N VAL A 11 12.13 -11.80 -13.30
CA VAL A 11 12.18 -13.02 -12.50
C VAL A 11 13.57 -13.67 -12.55
N GLU A 12 14.27 -13.59 -13.68
CA GLU A 12 15.65 -14.07 -13.78
C GLU A 12 16.61 -13.23 -12.94
N LEU A 13 16.44 -11.90 -12.90
CA LEU A 13 17.19 -11.02 -12.00
C LEU A 13 16.91 -11.36 -10.53
N LEU A 14 15.66 -11.62 -10.19
CA LEU A 14 15.27 -12.04 -8.85
C LEU A 14 15.94 -13.35 -8.46
N TRP A 15 15.97 -14.36 -9.32
CA TRP A 15 16.65 -15.63 -9.04
C TRP A 15 18.17 -15.49 -8.96
N ALA A 16 18.77 -14.62 -9.77
CA ALA A 16 20.19 -14.33 -9.67
C ALA A 16 20.57 -13.69 -8.33
N THR A 17 19.67 -12.88 -7.77
CA THR A 17 19.88 -12.22 -6.48
C THR A 17 19.62 -13.16 -5.30
N TRP A 18 18.61 -14.04 -5.41
CA TRP A 18 18.25 -15.04 -4.39
C TRP A 18 18.33 -16.47 -4.97
N PRO A 19 19.52 -17.05 -5.08
CA PRO A 19 19.76 -18.31 -5.81
C PRO A 19 19.03 -19.52 -5.21
N ASN A 20 18.63 -19.46 -3.93
CA ASN A 20 17.89 -20.55 -3.26
C ASN A 20 16.46 -20.77 -3.79
N ASN A 21 16.00 -19.92 -4.73
CA ASN A 21 14.68 -20.02 -5.36
C ASN A 21 14.73 -20.63 -6.77
N ASP A 22 15.81 -21.31 -7.14
CA ASP A 22 15.95 -21.90 -8.48
C ASP A 22 14.92 -23.02 -8.71
N ALA A 23 14.10 -22.83 -9.76
CA ALA A 23 13.06 -23.76 -10.15
C ALA A 23 13.53 -24.66 -11.31
N SER A 24 13.04 -25.90 -11.36
CA SER A 24 13.25 -26.76 -12.52
C SER A 24 12.74 -26.09 -13.81
N SER A 25 13.31 -26.45 -14.97
CA SER A 25 12.95 -25.87 -16.27
C SER A 25 11.45 -25.89 -16.57
N ALA A 26 10.74 -26.95 -16.20
CA ALA A 26 9.29 -27.07 -16.36
C ALA A 26 8.53 -26.10 -15.40
N ALA A 27 9.01 -25.94 -14.18
CA ALA A 27 8.42 -25.05 -13.20
C ALA A 27 8.66 -23.56 -13.55
N LYS A 28 9.76 -23.25 -14.25
CA LYS A 28 10.08 -21.87 -14.67
C LYS A 28 8.98 -21.24 -15.51
N LYS A 29 8.43 -21.96 -16.49
CA LYS A 29 7.35 -21.44 -17.36
C LYS A 29 6.11 -21.08 -16.55
N VAL A 30 5.65 -21.96 -15.68
CA VAL A 30 4.49 -21.72 -14.80
C VAL A 30 4.76 -20.55 -13.87
N HIS A 31 5.98 -20.42 -13.39
CA HIS A 31 6.40 -19.34 -12.52
C HIS A 31 6.35 -17.98 -13.25
N TYR A 32 6.89 -17.89 -14.48
CA TYR A 32 6.80 -16.66 -15.29
C TYR A 32 5.34 -16.26 -15.58
N GLU A 33 4.48 -17.23 -15.90
CA GLU A 33 3.05 -16.98 -16.14
C GLU A 33 2.35 -16.44 -14.89
N ALA A 34 2.64 -17.03 -13.73
CA ALA A 34 2.08 -16.57 -12.45
C ALA A 34 2.53 -15.14 -12.12
N TRP A 35 3.81 -14.82 -12.32
CA TRP A 35 4.32 -13.46 -12.13
C TRP A 35 3.71 -12.48 -13.10
N HIS A 36 3.65 -12.83 -14.39
CA HIS A 36 3.09 -11.97 -15.41
C HIS A 36 1.64 -11.59 -15.12
N ARG A 37 0.81 -12.53 -14.68
CA ARG A 37 -0.58 -12.26 -14.29
C ARG A 37 -0.72 -11.21 -13.19
N ILE A 38 0.27 -11.10 -12.32
CA ILE A 38 0.24 -10.18 -11.17
C ILE A 38 0.76 -8.79 -11.51
N ILE A 39 1.72 -8.67 -12.45
CA ILE A 39 2.43 -7.42 -12.72
C ILE A 39 2.24 -6.86 -14.14
N CYS A 40 1.53 -7.53 -15.04
CA CYS A 40 1.42 -7.15 -16.46
C CYS A 40 0.82 -5.76 -16.69
N ASP A 41 -0.06 -5.30 -15.81
CA ASP A 41 -0.69 -3.98 -15.86
C ASP A 41 0.20 -2.83 -15.34
N LEU A 42 1.30 -3.17 -14.66
CA LEU A 42 2.23 -2.18 -14.11
C LEU A 42 3.30 -1.78 -15.13
N PRO A 43 3.81 -0.53 -15.10
CA PRO A 43 4.96 -0.15 -15.89
C PRO A 43 6.24 -0.83 -15.39
N TYR A 44 6.98 -1.48 -16.30
CA TYR A 44 8.21 -2.25 -15.99
C TYR A 44 9.23 -1.48 -15.14
N LYS A 45 9.41 -0.18 -15.41
CA LYS A 45 10.34 0.68 -14.66
C LYS A 45 10.09 0.68 -13.15
N PHE A 46 8.82 0.58 -12.71
CA PHE A 46 8.48 0.54 -11.30
C PHE A 46 8.65 -0.87 -10.72
N CYS A 47 8.47 -1.91 -11.53
CA CYS A 47 8.78 -3.27 -11.11
C CYS A 47 10.28 -3.45 -10.85
N ILE A 48 11.15 -2.89 -11.71
CA ILE A 48 12.61 -2.90 -11.48
C ILE A 48 12.97 -2.10 -10.23
N LYS A 49 12.45 -0.88 -10.07
CA LYS A 49 12.70 -0.09 -8.86
C LYS A 49 12.27 -0.82 -7.58
N ALA A 50 11.12 -1.48 -7.61
CA ALA A 50 10.65 -2.28 -6.48
C ALA A 50 11.62 -3.44 -6.17
N LEU A 51 12.17 -4.10 -7.19
CA LEU A 51 13.19 -5.13 -7.03
C LEU A 51 14.45 -4.55 -6.39
N ASP A 52 14.95 -3.42 -6.87
CA ASP A 52 16.13 -2.76 -6.34
C ASP A 52 15.95 -2.41 -4.85
N GLU A 53 14.78 -1.91 -4.44
CA GLU A 53 14.48 -1.65 -3.02
C GLU A 53 14.51 -2.92 -2.17
N PHE A 54 13.95 -4.04 -2.65
CA PHE A 54 14.02 -5.32 -1.94
C PHE A 54 15.45 -5.84 -1.82
N VAL A 55 16.31 -5.60 -2.82
CA VAL A 55 17.74 -5.92 -2.76
C VAL A 55 18.44 -5.09 -1.70
N ILE A 56 18.16 -3.78 -1.65
CA ILE A 56 18.74 -2.86 -0.64
C ILE A 56 18.29 -3.23 0.78
N GLU A 57 17.07 -3.72 0.97
CA GLU A 57 16.56 -4.21 2.26
C GLU A 57 17.31 -5.46 2.78
N ASP A 58 18.11 -6.10 1.94
CA ASP A 58 18.98 -7.26 2.25
C ASP A 58 18.24 -8.40 2.99
N LYS A 59 17.01 -8.69 2.53
CA LYS A 59 16.22 -9.77 3.12
C LYS A 59 16.70 -11.14 2.61
N PRO A 60 16.70 -12.18 3.48
CA PRO A 60 17.19 -13.51 3.10
C PRO A 60 16.28 -14.25 2.12
N TRP A 61 15.08 -13.75 1.84
CA TRP A 61 14.10 -14.36 0.93
C TRP A 61 13.71 -13.41 -0.19
N ALA A 62 13.52 -14.01 -1.36
CA ALA A 62 12.97 -13.31 -2.52
C ALA A 62 11.55 -12.77 -2.23
N PRO A 63 11.23 -11.56 -2.70
CA PRO A 63 9.88 -11.03 -2.59
C PRO A 63 8.87 -11.89 -3.38
N ARG A 64 7.67 -12.03 -2.85
CA ARG A 64 6.55 -12.66 -3.56
C ARG A 64 5.97 -11.71 -4.62
N PRO A 65 5.29 -12.23 -5.68
CA PRO A 65 4.69 -11.38 -6.71
C PRO A 65 3.77 -10.29 -6.17
N GLY A 66 2.95 -10.61 -5.15
CA GLY A 66 2.07 -9.64 -4.50
C GLY A 66 2.82 -8.54 -3.75
N ALA A 67 3.93 -8.86 -3.09
CA ALA A 67 4.78 -7.87 -2.42
C ALA A 67 5.45 -6.94 -3.45
N MET A 68 5.92 -7.50 -4.57
CA MET A 68 6.47 -6.73 -5.69
C MET A 68 5.42 -5.78 -6.28
N ARG A 69 4.19 -6.27 -6.51
CA ARG A 69 3.08 -5.46 -7.00
C ARG A 69 2.79 -4.29 -6.06
N LYS A 70 2.64 -4.57 -4.77
CA LYS A 70 2.38 -3.55 -3.75
C LYS A 70 3.45 -2.47 -3.78
N ARG A 71 4.72 -2.84 -3.72
CA ARG A 71 5.86 -1.93 -3.74
C ARG A 71 5.91 -1.09 -5.03
N ALA A 72 5.68 -1.70 -6.19
CA ALA A 72 5.66 -1.00 -7.47
C ALA A 72 4.53 0.04 -7.54
N ILE A 73 3.34 -0.26 -7.00
CA ILE A 73 2.23 0.68 -6.93
C ILE A 73 2.55 1.84 -5.98
N ASP A 74 3.15 1.57 -4.82
CA ASP A 74 3.57 2.60 -3.86
C ASP A 74 4.61 3.54 -4.47
N LEU A 75 5.52 3.02 -5.29
CA LEU A 75 6.49 3.83 -6.04
C LEU A 75 5.87 4.65 -7.19
N MET A 76 4.73 4.22 -7.73
CA MET A 76 3.99 4.99 -8.75
C MET A 76 3.28 6.20 -8.13
N ASP A 77 2.83 6.08 -6.90
CA ASP A 77 2.12 7.11 -6.17
C ASP A 77 2.65 7.23 -4.73
N PRO A 78 3.80 7.89 -4.55
CA PRO A 78 4.41 8.06 -3.23
C PRO A 78 3.52 8.85 -2.24
N ASN A 79 2.66 9.74 -2.75
CA ASN A 79 1.74 10.53 -1.94
C ASN A 79 0.46 9.78 -1.55
N GLY A 80 0.21 8.64 -2.19
CA GLY A 80 -0.92 7.77 -1.88
C GLY A 80 -0.67 6.81 -0.71
N THR A 81 0.48 6.92 -0.04
CA THR A 81 0.76 6.12 1.15
C THR A 81 -0.10 6.60 2.31
N ALA A 82 -1.00 5.74 2.76
CA ALA A 82 -1.90 6.06 3.86
C ALA A 82 -1.12 6.27 5.17
N PRO A 83 -1.48 7.28 5.98
CA PRO A 83 -0.90 7.43 7.31
C PRO A 83 -1.24 6.21 8.18
N ILE A 84 -0.35 5.86 9.10
CA ILE A 84 -0.67 4.81 10.09
C ILE A 84 -1.81 5.29 11.01
N PRO A 85 -2.58 4.37 11.64
CA PRO A 85 -3.78 4.75 12.39
C PRO A 85 -3.57 5.82 13.44
N ILE A 86 -2.43 5.80 14.14
CA ILE A 86 -2.13 6.82 15.16
C ILE A 86 -1.84 8.20 14.56
N GLU A 87 -1.20 8.25 13.39
CA GLU A 87 -0.97 9.49 12.66
C GLU A 87 -2.27 10.06 12.09
N ALA A 88 -3.13 9.17 11.56
CA ALA A 88 -4.47 9.52 11.09
C ALA A 88 -5.31 10.17 12.20
N TRP A 89 -5.29 9.60 13.40
CA TRP A 89 -5.92 10.19 14.58
C TRP A 89 -5.33 11.56 14.91
N GLY A 90 -4.00 11.70 14.91
CA GLY A 90 -3.32 12.97 15.14
C GLY A 90 -3.69 14.05 14.10
N GLN A 91 -3.85 13.68 12.82
CA GLN A 91 -4.34 14.60 11.78
C GLN A 91 -5.76 15.06 12.07
N PHE A 92 -6.65 14.13 12.44
CA PHE A 92 -8.04 14.44 12.79
C PHE A 92 -8.13 15.39 13.99
N GLN A 93 -7.38 15.12 15.07
CA GLN A 93 -7.35 16.00 16.24
C GLN A 93 -6.85 17.41 15.93
N ARG A 94 -5.78 17.55 15.13
CA ARG A 94 -5.29 18.88 14.71
C ARG A 94 -6.33 19.62 13.89
N ASN A 95 -7.05 18.92 13.02
CA ASN A 95 -8.12 19.52 12.21
C ASN A 95 -9.28 20.01 13.08
N LEU A 96 -9.70 19.23 14.11
CA LEU A 96 -10.70 19.65 15.08
C LEU A 96 -10.26 20.87 15.89
N ALA A 97 -9.02 20.89 16.36
CA ALA A 97 -8.46 22.01 17.09
C ALA A 97 -8.41 23.28 16.23
N SER A 98 -8.03 23.17 14.96
CA SER A 98 -8.03 24.29 14.02
C SER A 98 -9.44 24.83 13.77
N ALA A 99 -10.41 23.94 13.60
CA ALA A 99 -11.81 24.34 13.41
C ALA A 99 -12.40 25.06 14.62
N THR A 100 -11.96 24.75 15.85
CA THR A 100 -12.41 25.41 17.08
C THR A 100 -11.68 26.70 17.38
N SER A 101 -10.43 26.84 16.98
CA SER A 101 -9.60 28.03 17.24
C SER A 101 -9.68 29.10 16.15
N GLY A 102 -10.37 28.81 15.01
CA GLY A 102 -10.42 29.71 13.87
C GLY A 102 -9.07 29.89 13.16
N SER A 103 -8.12 28.99 13.40
CA SER A 103 -6.81 28.97 12.73
C SER A 103 -6.92 28.33 11.35
N ASP A 104 -5.87 28.45 10.53
CA ASP A 104 -5.83 27.92 9.18
C ASP A 104 -6.21 26.44 9.11
N PHE A 105 -7.05 26.10 8.15
CA PHE A 105 -7.49 24.73 7.90
C PHE A 105 -6.31 23.82 7.58
N VAL A 106 -6.17 22.74 8.34
CA VAL A 106 -5.18 21.68 8.06
C VAL A 106 -5.83 20.62 7.17
N PRO A 107 -5.35 20.47 5.92
CA PRO A 107 -5.92 19.45 5.03
C PRO A 107 -5.70 18.05 5.58
N LEU A 108 -6.74 17.24 5.56
CA LEU A 108 -6.69 15.84 5.94
C LEU A 108 -6.25 14.97 4.75
N HIS A 109 -5.53 13.89 5.03
CA HIS A 109 -5.32 12.85 4.03
C HIS A 109 -6.70 12.31 3.56
N PRO A 110 -6.91 12.00 2.26
CA PRO A 110 -8.22 11.57 1.73
C PRO A 110 -8.86 10.40 2.48
N LEU A 111 -8.05 9.42 2.93
CA LEU A 111 -8.56 8.28 3.71
C LEU A 111 -8.97 8.68 5.13
N VAL A 112 -8.30 9.67 5.72
CA VAL A 112 -8.71 10.24 7.02
C VAL A 112 -10.04 10.96 6.86
N SER A 113 -10.22 11.75 5.80
CA SER A 113 -11.50 12.40 5.49
C SER A 113 -12.63 11.37 5.32
N ARG A 114 -12.40 10.28 4.58
CA ARG A 114 -13.40 9.20 4.42
C ARG A 114 -13.77 8.54 5.76
N ALA A 115 -12.81 8.35 6.67
CA ALA A 115 -13.09 7.81 8.01
C ALA A 115 -13.92 8.79 8.84
N VAL A 116 -13.58 10.07 8.78
CA VAL A 116 -14.33 11.14 9.46
C VAL A 116 -15.77 11.23 8.94
N GLU A 117 -15.99 11.14 7.64
CA GLU A 117 -17.32 11.10 7.03
C GLU A 117 -18.14 9.89 7.49
N LYS A 118 -17.52 8.69 7.55
CA LYS A 118 -18.19 7.47 8.06
C LYS A 118 -18.61 7.60 9.53
N LEU A 119 -17.86 8.30 10.36
CA LEU A 119 -18.22 8.55 11.76
C LEU A 119 -19.45 9.46 11.91
N GLY A 120 -19.74 10.29 10.91
CA GLY A 120 -20.85 11.22 10.92
C GLY A 120 -20.65 12.46 11.81
N ALA A 121 -21.34 13.53 11.48
CA ALA A 121 -21.14 14.85 12.11
C ALA A 121 -21.46 14.89 13.63
N THR A 122 -22.40 14.08 14.08
CA THR A 122 -22.80 14.03 15.50
C THR A 122 -21.72 13.39 16.37
N THR A 123 -21.10 12.32 15.86
CA THR A 123 -20.01 11.61 16.53
C THR A 123 -18.74 12.45 16.58
N GLN A 124 -18.42 13.19 15.52
CA GLN A 124 -17.22 14.02 15.42
C GLN A 124 -17.13 15.09 16.52
N ARG A 125 -18.26 15.68 16.93
CA ARG A 125 -18.31 16.75 17.94
C ARG A 125 -18.06 16.25 19.37
N GLY A 126 -18.19 14.95 19.61
CA GLY A 126 -18.00 14.32 20.91
C GLY A 126 -16.67 13.58 21.08
N LEU A 127 -15.82 13.52 20.05
CA LEU A 127 -14.61 12.69 20.04
C LEU A 127 -13.45 13.35 20.82
N HIS A 128 -13.43 13.22 22.13
CA HIS A 128 -12.39 13.80 23.00
C HIS A 128 -11.77 12.79 23.98
N THR A 129 -12.24 11.55 24.01
CA THR A 129 -11.80 10.53 24.96
C THR A 129 -10.91 9.44 24.31
N ASN A 130 -10.26 8.63 25.13
CA ASN A 130 -9.52 7.46 24.63
C ASN A 130 -10.43 6.43 23.94
N GLY A 131 -11.67 6.27 24.39
CA GLY A 131 -12.66 5.41 23.75
C GLY A 131 -13.03 5.88 22.34
N ASP A 132 -13.05 7.19 22.14
CA ASP A 132 -13.32 7.81 20.85
C ASP A 132 -12.17 7.59 19.87
N ARG A 133 -10.92 7.61 20.37
CA ARG A 133 -9.74 7.25 19.60
C ARG A 133 -9.85 5.83 19.06
N ASP A 134 -10.24 4.89 19.91
CA ASP A 134 -10.33 3.47 19.53
C ASP A 134 -11.45 3.25 18.50
N LEU A 135 -12.56 3.98 18.62
CA LEU A 135 -13.62 3.99 17.61
C LEU A 135 -13.13 4.54 16.25
N PHE A 136 -12.44 5.70 16.28
CA PHE A 136 -11.86 6.28 15.07
C PHE A 136 -10.90 5.32 14.40
N ILE A 137 -9.98 4.71 15.17
CA ILE A 137 -8.98 3.78 14.66
C ILE A 137 -9.65 2.60 13.96
N LYS A 138 -10.68 1.98 14.57
CA LYS A 138 -11.44 0.88 13.95
C LYS A 138 -12.06 1.27 12.61
N VAL A 139 -12.70 2.44 12.56
CA VAL A 139 -13.32 2.94 11.31
C VAL A 139 -12.25 3.25 10.26
N TYR A 140 -11.12 3.82 10.67
CA TYR A 140 -10.02 4.14 9.78
C TYR A 140 -9.35 2.87 9.22
N GLU A 141 -9.12 1.84 10.05
CA GLU A 141 -8.58 0.55 9.61
C GLU A 141 -9.50 -0.14 8.59
N GLU A 142 -10.81 -0.03 8.75
CA GLU A 142 -11.77 -0.54 7.76
C GLU A 142 -11.67 0.23 6.44
N VAL A 143 -11.60 1.57 6.49
CA VAL A 143 -11.41 2.41 5.30
C VAL A 143 -10.09 2.08 4.61
N LEU A 144 -9.03 1.87 5.40
CA LEU A 144 -7.71 1.51 4.91
C LEU A 144 -7.75 0.16 4.18
N ARG A 145 -8.35 -0.86 4.79
CA ARG A 145 -8.51 -2.20 4.19
C ARG A 145 -9.23 -2.15 2.85
N VAL A 146 -10.35 -1.44 2.77
CA VAL A 146 -11.11 -1.28 1.52
C VAL A 146 -10.28 -0.55 0.47
N SER A 147 -9.61 0.53 0.85
CA SER A 147 -8.75 1.29 -0.07
C SER A 147 -7.55 0.47 -0.56
N GLU A 148 -6.96 -0.36 0.30
CA GLU A 148 -5.88 -1.27 -0.11
C GLU A 148 -6.38 -2.33 -1.10
N GLN A 149 -7.56 -2.90 -0.88
CA GLN A 149 -8.18 -3.84 -1.83
C GLN A 149 -8.41 -3.19 -3.20
N GLU A 150 -8.97 -1.98 -3.22
CA GLU A 150 -9.17 -1.20 -4.44
C GLU A 150 -7.83 -0.87 -5.13
N ARG A 151 -6.84 -0.38 -4.37
CA ARG A 151 -5.54 0.07 -4.88
C ARG A 151 -4.70 -1.07 -5.44
N TYR A 152 -4.64 -2.20 -4.76
CA TYR A 152 -3.77 -3.32 -5.15
C TYR A 152 -4.48 -4.37 -5.99
N GLY A 153 -5.77 -4.21 -6.27
CA GLY A 153 -6.57 -5.14 -7.08
C GLY A 153 -6.75 -6.50 -6.42
N ILE A 154 -6.71 -6.54 -5.07
CA ILE A 154 -6.96 -7.75 -4.29
C ILE A 154 -8.48 -7.92 -4.24
N LYS A 155 -9.04 -8.79 -5.10
CA LYS A 155 -10.43 -9.24 -4.99
C LYS A 155 -10.44 -10.45 -4.06
N GLU A 156 -11.27 -10.39 -3.01
CA GLU A 156 -11.64 -11.57 -2.22
C GLU A 156 -12.39 -12.57 -3.07
#